data_4d5a26dba1adae51e350ec99e42e0dd4
#
_entry.id   4d5a26dba1adae51e350ec99e42e0dd4
#
_cell.length_a   1.000
_cell.length_b   1.000
_cell.length_c   1.000
_cell.angle_alpha   90.00
_cell.angle_beta   90.00
_cell.angle_gamma   90.00
#
_symmetry.space_group_name_H-M   'P 1'
#
loop_
_entity.id
_entity.type
_entity.pdbx_description
1 polymer ?
#
loop_
_entity_poly.entity_id
_entity_poly.type
_entity_poly.pdbx_seq_one_letter_code
_entity_poly.pdbx_strand_id
1 'polypeptide(L)'
;MGVSLGVNLLPAHGKWCSFDCIYCECGWNREGAADKRIPTLKEVADALEQKLMELARLNALPDVITFSGNGEPTLHPDFKPIIETTIALRNQYAPHAQVCVLSNATQIGRSDVFEALMMADKRIMKIDSAFPQTVRLIDQPAPGYDLEETIGKLKEFHGDFTLQTLFLRGFFNGSVIDNTTPAELYAWLELVKELKPKEVMIYAIDRKTPAQELERLPLSELEKIARMVKELNLNILINVAG
;
A
#
# COMPACT_ATOMS: atom_id res chain seq x y z
N MET A 1 -2.83 -9.74 -10.15
CA MET A 1 -2.05 -10.47 -9.12
C MET A 1 -2.54 -11.91 -8.91
N GLY A 2 -3.57 -12.38 -9.59
CA GLY A 2 -4.13 -13.71 -9.39
C GLY A 2 -4.91 -13.83 -8.08
N VAL A 3 -4.98 -15.06 -7.52
CA VAL A 3 -5.68 -15.35 -6.26
C VAL A 3 -4.83 -14.91 -5.08
N SER A 4 -5.35 -14.01 -4.24
CA SER A 4 -4.63 -13.45 -3.09
C SER A 4 -5.16 -14.02 -1.78
N LEU A 5 -4.24 -14.47 -0.91
CA LEU A 5 -4.49 -14.73 0.50
C LEU A 5 -4.10 -13.47 1.31
N GLY A 6 -5.11 -12.73 1.79
CA GLY A 6 -4.88 -11.54 2.62
C GLY A 6 -4.49 -11.89 4.06
N VAL A 7 -3.47 -11.22 4.58
CA VAL A 7 -3.03 -11.31 5.98
C VAL A 7 -3.18 -9.94 6.63
N ASN A 8 -4.03 -9.86 7.67
CA ASN A 8 -4.19 -8.67 8.48
C ASN A 8 -3.39 -8.80 9.80
N LEU A 9 -2.43 -7.91 10.01
CA LEU A 9 -1.60 -7.86 11.23
C LEU A 9 -2.13 -6.91 12.30
N LEU A 10 -3.28 -6.29 12.05
CA LEU A 10 -3.82 -5.20 12.84
C LEU A 10 -5.12 -5.65 13.52
N PRO A 11 -5.70 -4.85 14.41
CA PRO A 11 -6.93 -5.21 15.10
C PRO A 11 -8.02 -5.68 14.14
N ALA A 12 -8.77 -6.72 14.54
CA ALA A 12 -9.85 -7.27 13.72
C ALA A 12 -11.01 -6.26 13.53
N HIS A 13 -11.20 -5.39 14.51
CA HIS A 13 -12.23 -4.36 14.52
C HIS A 13 -11.60 -2.98 14.57
N GLY A 14 -11.86 -2.17 13.53
CA GLY A 14 -11.35 -0.83 13.41
C GLY A 14 -10.02 -0.72 12.65
N LYS A 15 -9.54 0.50 12.54
CA LYS A 15 -8.34 0.85 11.79
C LYS A 15 -7.21 1.24 12.72
N TRP A 16 -6.00 0.76 12.45
CA TRP A 16 -4.77 1.23 13.04
C TRP A 16 -3.74 1.55 11.96
N CYS A 17 -3.60 2.83 11.66
CA CYS A 17 -2.76 3.31 10.59
C CYS A 17 -2.03 4.60 10.99
N SER A 18 -0.86 4.81 10.45
CA SER A 18 -0.13 6.08 10.51
C SER A 18 -0.71 7.15 9.57
N PHE A 19 -1.62 6.76 8.66
CA PHE A 19 -2.40 7.65 7.81
C PHE A 19 -3.88 7.55 8.14
N ASP A 20 -4.62 8.63 7.86
CA ASP A 20 -6.08 8.65 7.98
C ASP A 20 -6.72 9.09 6.65
N CYS A 21 -6.33 8.41 5.56
CA CYS A 21 -6.71 8.79 4.19
C CYS A 21 -8.22 8.96 4.04
N ILE A 22 -8.63 10.06 3.41
CA ILE A 22 -10.04 10.44 3.22
C ILE A 22 -10.83 9.43 2.38
N TYR A 23 -10.15 8.57 1.63
CA TYR A 23 -10.73 7.54 0.76
C TYR A 23 -10.58 6.11 1.29
N CYS A 24 -10.06 5.93 2.52
CA CYS A 24 -9.72 4.60 3.04
C CYS A 24 -10.94 3.72 3.29
N GLU A 25 -11.03 2.58 2.63
CA GLU A 25 -12.15 1.62 2.80
C GLU A 25 -12.27 1.08 4.24
N CYS A 26 -11.21 1.18 5.04
CA CYS A 26 -11.21 0.77 6.46
C CYS A 26 -11.81 1.84 7.40
N GLY A 27 -12.31 2.96 6.86
CA GLY A 27 -12.84 4.06 7.66
C GLY A 27 -11.76 4.94 8.31
N TRP A 28 -12.12 5.63 9.37
CA TRP A 28 -11.25 6.51 10.12
C TRP A 28 -10.56 5.80 11.29
N ASN A 29 -9.34 6.20 11.64
CA ASN A 29 -8.64 5.67 12.81
C ASN A 29 -9.45 5.84 14.11
N ARG A 30 -10.23 6.93 14.23
CA ARG A 30 -11.09 7.21 15.40
C ARG A 30 -12.23 6.20 15.58
N GLU A 31 -12.68 5.57 14.51
CA GLU A 31 -13.81 4.63 14.54
C GLU A 31 -13.41 3.25 15.05
N GLY A 32 -12.12 2.94 15.03
CA GLY A 32 -11.56 1.64 15.44
C GLY A 32 -10.87 1.62 16.79
N ALA A 33 -11.03 2.66 17.61
CA ALA A 33 -10.24 2.83 18.84
C ALA A 33 -10.58 1.85 19.98
N ALA A 34 -11.64 1.04 19.86
CA ALA A 34 -12.15 0.22 20.97
C ALA A 34 -11.35 -1.08 21.18
N ASP A 35 -10.83 -1.71 20.12
CA ASP A 35 -10.01 -2.92 20.20
C ASP A 35 -8.62 -2.64 19.62
N LYS A 36 -7.61 -2.63 20.49
CA LYS A 36 -6.20 -2.43 20.11
C LYS A 36 -5.40 -3.72 20.12
N ARG A 37 -6.06 -4.87 20.26
CA ARG A 37 -5.35 -6.15 20.26
C ARG A 37 -4.86 -6.46 18.85
N ILE A 38 -3.56 -6.59 18.70
CA ILE A 38 -2.91 -7.13 17.51
C ILE A 38 -2.57 -8.60 17.72
N PRO A 39 -2.57 -9.42 16.66
CA PRO A 39 -2.17 -10.82 16.77
C PRO A 39 -0.68 -10.92 17.11
N THR A 40 -0.30 -11.88 17.92
CA THR A 40 1.09 -12.22 18.15
C THR A 40 1.71 -12.91 16.94
N LEU A 41 3.05 -12.92 16.83
CA LEU A 41 3.77 -13.71 15.82
C LEU A 41 3.26 -15.15 15.75
N LYS A 42 3.07 -15.80 16.93
CA LYS A 42 2.59 -17.18 16.98
C LYS A 42 1.18 -17.34 16.42
N GLU A 43 0.26 -16.45 16.76
CA GLU A 43 -1.10 -16.47 16.24
C GLU A 43 -1.14 -16.30 14.73
N VAL A 44 -0.31 -15.40 14.18
CA VAL A 44 -0.19 -15.21 12.73
C VAL A 44 0.39 -16.46 12.06
N ALA A 45 1.45 -17.03 12.63
CA ALA A 45 2.10 -18.23 12.09
C ALA A 45 1.13 -19.42 12.05
N ASP A 46 0.48 -19.73 13.20
CA ASP A 46 -0.45 -20.85 13.32
C ASP A 46 -1.64 -20.69 12.35
N ALA A 47 -2.22 -19.49 12.26
CA ALA A 47 -3.35 -19.23 11.37
C ALA A 47 -2.96 -19.34 9.88
N LEU A 48 -1.79 -18.80 9.51
CA LEU A 48 -1.28 -18.88 8.14
C LEU A 48 -0.96 -20.31 7.74
N GLU A 49 -0.27 -21.06 8.59
CA GLU A 49 0.04 -22.48 8.35
C GLU A 49 -1.23 -23.30 8.17
N GLN A 50 -2.19 -23.17 9.09
CA GLN A 50 -3.47 -23.86 9.00
C GLN A 50 -4.19 -23.55 7.69
N LYS A 51 -4.20 -22.28 7.29
CA LYS A 51 -4.87 -21.85 6.06
C LYS A 51 -4.17 -22.37 4.81
N LEU A 52 -2.85 -22.35 4.75
CA LEU A 52 -2.09 -22.88 3.64
C LEU A 52 -2.28 -24.42 3.51
N MET A 53 -2.30 -25.15 4.63
CA MET A 53 -2.60 -26.58 4.64
C MET A 53 -4.02 -26.87 4.12
N GLU A 54 -5.01 -26.10 4.54
CA GLU A 54 -6.40 -26.19 4.04
C GLU A 54 -6.45 -26.00 2.53
N LEU A 55 -5.84 -24.89 2.04
CA LEU A 55 -5.84 -24.55 0.61
C LEU A 55 -5.09 -25.59 -0.22
N ALA A 56 -4.00 -26.15 0.30
CA ALA A 56 -3.27 -27.23 -0.36
C ALA A 56 -4.14 -28.49 -0.53
N ARG A 57 -4.92 -28.87 0.50
CA ARG A 57 -5.85 -30.01 0.42
C ARG A 57 -6.96 -29.79 -0.60
N LEU A 58 -7.37 -28.53 -0.79
CA LEU A 58 -8.41 -28.14 -1.76
C LEU A 58 -7.84 -27.92 -3.17
N ASN A 59 -6.53 -28.04 -3.37
CA ASN A 59 -5.83 -27.68 -4.60
C ASN A 59 -6.13 -26.24 -5.06
N ALA A 60 -6.22 -25.32 -4.08
CA ALA A 60 -6.59 -23.90 -4.26
C ALA A 60 -5.54 -22.95 -3.64
N LEU A 61 -4.25 -23.27 -3.82
CA LEU A 61 -3.18 -22.43 -3.30
C LEU A 61 -3.22 -21.03 -3.91
N PRO A 62 -2.85 -19.99 -3.14
CA PRO A 62 -2.84 -18.63 -3.63
C PRO A 62 -1.65 -18.39 -4.57
N ASP A 63 -1.80 -17.42 -5.47
CA ASP A 63 -0.69 -16.87 -6.26
C ASP A 63 0.13 -15.85 -5.45
N VAL A 64 -0.50 -15.21 -4.44
CA VAL A 64 0.14 -14.21 -3.62
C VAL A 64 -0.40 -14.23 -2.18
N ILE A 65 0.49 -14.10 -1.19
CA ILE A 65 0.18 -13.84 0.21
C ILE A 65 0.39 -12.34 0.43
N THR A 66 -0.68 -11.61 0.71
CA THR A 66 -0.65 -10.14 0.73
C THR A 66 -0.84 -9.61 2.14
N PHE A 67 0.17 -8.90 2.64
CA PHE A 67 0.06 -8.10 3.86
C PHE A 67 -0.61 -6.78 3.55
N SER A 68 -1.85 -6.69 3.96
CA SER A 68 -2.72 -5.52 3.88
C SER A 68 -3.76 -5.65 5.00
N GLY A 69 -4.70 -4.76 5.09
CA GLY A 69 -5.81 -4.94 6.05
C GLY A 69 -6.21 -3.62 6.71
N ASN A 70 -6.55 -3.67 7.98
CA ASN A 70 -7.18 -2.56 8.68
C ASN A 70 -6.17 -1.46 9.11
N GLY A 71 -5.25 -1.07 8.21
CA GLY A 71 -4.28 -0.01 8.46
C GLY A 71 -2.90 -0.28 7.85
N GLU A 72 -1.83 0.10 8.56
CA GLU A 72 -0.44 -0.01 8.07
C GLU A 72 0.26 -1.24 8.68
N PRO A 73 0.52 -2.31 7.92
CA PRO A 73 1.08 -3.55 8.45
C PRO A 73 2.47 -3.40 9.07
N THR A 74 3.27 -2.45 8.61
CA THR A 74 4.62 -2.20 9.13
C THR A 74 4.65 -1.57 10.53
N LEU A 75 3.49 -1.17 11.07
CA LEU A 75 3.34 -0.76 12.47
C LEU A 75 3.42 -1.93 13.44
N HIS A 76 3.25 -3.18 12.97
CA HIS A 76 3.33 -4.34 13.84
C HIS A 76 4.73 -4.47 14.44
N PRO A 77 4.89 -4.63 15.79
CA PRO A 77 6.20 -4.70 16.43
C PRO A 77 7.03 -5.90 15.94
N ASP A 78 6.39 -7.04 15.64
CA ASP A 78 7.03 -8.25 15.14
C ASP A 78 6.96 -8.36 13.60
N PHE A 79 6.90 -7.23 12.87
CA PHE A 79 6.72 -7.25 11.41
C PHE A 79 7.78 -8.10 10.71
N LYS A 80 9.06 -7.92 11.02
CA LYS A 80 10.16 -8.68 10.41
C LYS A 80 10.08 -10.18 10.72
N PRO A 81 9.98 -10.64 11.97
CA PRO A 81 9.78 -12.06 12.27
C PRO A 81 8.56 -12.69 11.59
N ILE A 82 7.48 -11.92 11.41
CA ILE A 82 6.28 -12.38 10.69
C ILE A 82 6.59 -12.60 9.21
N ILE A 83 7.28 -11.67 8.54
CA ILE A 83 7.68 -11.83 7.14
C ILE A 83 8.60 -13.05 6.98
N GLU A 84 9.61 -13.22 7.84
CA GLU A 84 10.50 -14.38 7.83
C GLU A 84 9.73 -15.70 7.95
N THR A 85 8.82 -15.79 8.93
CA THR A 85 7.95 -16.96 9.13
C THR A 85 7.05 -17.21 7.94
N THR A 86 6.46 -16.15 7.37
CA THR A 86 5.61 -16.27 6.19
C THR A 86 6.37 -16.82 4.99
N ILE A 87 7.59 -16.36 4.76
CA ILE A 87 8.44 -16.88 3.68
C ILE A 87 8.75 -18.37 3.89
N ALA A 88 9.05 -18.78 5.13
CA ALA A 88 9.30 -20.19 5.45
C ALA A 88 8.05 -21.06 5.18
N LEU A 89 6.89 -20.65 5.65
CA LEU A 89 5.61 -21.35 5.43
C LEU A 89 5.22 -21.37 3.95
N ARG A 90 5.39 -20.24 3.23
CA ARG A 90 5.17 -20.16 1.79
C ARG A 90 6.06 -21.17 1.05
N ASN A 91 7.35 -21.23 1.36
CA ASN A 91 8.27 -22.16 0.70
C ASN A 91 7.87 -23.63 0.94
N GLN A 92 7.30 -23.93 2.11
CA GLN A 92 6.86 -25.28 2.46
C GLN A 92 5.55 -25.69 1.78
N TYR A 93 4.54 -24.80 1.76
CA TYR A 93 3.18 -25.16 1.38
C TYR A 93 2.73 -24.59 0.03
N ALA A 94 3.26 -23.44 -0.38
CA ALA A 94 2.87 -22.71 -1.58
C ALA A 94 4.08 -22.09 -2.30
N PRO A 95 5.07 -22.88 -2.76
CA PRO A 95 6.37 -22.38 -3.23
C PRO A 95 6.29 -21.45 -4.44
N HIS A 96 5.18 -21.44 -5.17
CA HIS A 96 4.97 -20.56 -6.30
C HIS A 96 4.30 -19.21 -5.92
N ALA A 97 3.76 -19.11 -4.70
CA ALA A 97 3.13 -17.89 -4.24
C ALA A 97 4.17 -16.79 -3.96
N GLN A 98 3.81 -15.55 -4.26
CA GLN A 98 4.62 -14.39 -3.89
C GLN A 98 4.21 -13.86 -2.51
N VAL A 99 5.16 -13.33 -1.75
CA VAL A 99 4.89 -12.55 -0.54
C VAL A 99 4.87 -11.07 -0.92
N CYS A 100 3.72 -10.41 -0.72
CA CYS A 100 3.50 -9.02 -1.09
C CYS A 100 3.14 -8.17 0.13
N VAL A 101 3.74 -6.99 0.26
CA VAL A 101 3.43 -6.02 1.31
C VAL A 101 2.92 -4.73 0.68
N LEU A 102 1.74 -4.27 1.13
CA LEU A 102 1.22 -2.94 0.84
C LEU A 102 1.54 -2.03 2.04
N SER A 103 2.22 -0.92 1.80
CA SER A 103 2.63 0.00 2.86
C SER A 103 2.48 1.46 2.42
N ASN A 104 2.12 2.33 3.36
CA ASN A 104 2.17 3.78 3.18
C ASN A 104 3.57 4.37 3.36
N ALA A 105 4.58 3.53 3.48
CA ALA A 105 6.00 3.86 3.59
C ALA A 105 6.41 4.65 4.86
N THR A 106 5.53 4.88 5.83
CA THR A 106 5.88 5.70 7.01
C THR A 106 6.91 5.06 7.93
N GLN A 107 7.09 3.73 7.87
CA GLN A 107 7.99 3.00 8.76
C GLN A 107 9.29 2.54 8.09
N ILE A 108 9.52 2.90 6.82
CA ILE A 108 10.71 2.43 6.06
C ILE A 108 12.04 2.98 6.58
N GLY A 109 12.01 4.01 7.45
CA GLY A 109 13.19 4.47 8.17
C GLY A 109 13.67 3.52 9.27
N ARG A 110 12.85 2.57 9.69
CA ARG A 110 13.25 1.51 10.63
C ARG A 110 14.00 0.41 9.90
N SER A 111 15.20 0.06 10.36
CA SER A 111 16.05 -0.96 9.71
C SER A 111 15.39 -2.33 9.62
N ASP A 112 14.69 -2.75 10.69
CA ASP A 112 13.97 -4.03 10.71
C ASP A 112 12.83 -4.08 9.68
N VAL A 113 12.12 -2.96 9.50
CA VAL A 113 11.06 -2.85 8.48
C VAL A 113 11.65 -2.84 7.08
N PHE A 114 12.70 -2.05 6.84
CA PHE A 114 13.38 -2.00 5.55
C PHE A 114 13.89 -3.38 5.13
N GLU A 115 14.58 -4.08 6.03
CA GLU A 115 15.08 -5.45 5.79
C GLU A 115 13.94 -6.43 5.48
N ALA A 116 12.83 -6.39 6.23
CA ALA A 116 11.67 -7.22 5.99
C ALA A 116 11.04 -6.96 4.61
N LEU A 117 10.94 -5.68 4.23
CA LEU A 117 10.45 -5.30 2.92
C LEU A 117 11.38 -5.78 1.78
N MET A 118 12.70 -5.76 2.00
CA MET A 118 13.67 -6.31 1.04
C MET A 118 13.56 -7.83 0.89
N MET A 119 13.10 -8.55 1.91
CA MET A 119 12.87 -10.00 1.85
C MET A 119 11.58 -10.37 1.10
N ALA A 120 10.57 -9.48 1.08
CA ALA A 120 9.33 -9.72 0.37
C ALA A 120 9.55 -9.75 -1.15
N ASP A 121 8.80 -10.60 -1.87
CA ASP A 121 8.90 -10.69 -3.34
C ASP A 121 8.34 -9.43 -4.01
N LYS A 122 7.32 -8.82 -3.42
CA LYS A 122 6.70 -7.59 -3.92
C LYS A 122 6.44 -6.61 -2.77
N ARG A 123 6.88 -5.37 -2.92
CA ARG A 123 6.62 -4.25 -2.01
C ARG A 123 5.93 -3.13 -2.78
N ILE A 124 4.74 -2.78 -2.33
CA ILE A 124 3.89 -1.76 -2.94
C ILE A 124 3.88 -0.58 -1.98
N MET A 125 4.48 0.53 -2.42
CA MET A 125 4.66 1.74 -1.63
C MET A 125 3.75 2.84 -2.13
N LYS A 126 2.96 3.40 -1.23
CA LYS A 126 1.94 4.40 -1.55
C LYS A 126 2.51 5.81 -1.46
N ILE A 127 2.34 6.59 -2.55
CA ILE A 127 2.48 8.05 -2.56
C ILE A 127 1.41 8.61 -3.50
N ASP A 128 0.49 9.41 -2.97
CA ASP A 128 -0.64 9.95 -3.73
C ASP A 128 -0.40 11.35 -4.31
N SER A 129 0.65 12.03 -3.90
CA SER A 129 1.09 13.32 -4.46
C SER A 129 2.55 13.57 -4.16
N ALA A 130 3.19 14.36 -5.02
CA ALA A 130 4.53 14.92 -4.78
C ALA A 130 4.51 16.21 -3.93
N PHE A 131 3.32 16.74 -3.63
CA PHE A 131 3.18 17.93 -2.81
C PHE A 131 2.80 17.60 -1.37
N PRO A 132 3.60 18.03 -0.36
CA PRO A 132 3.30 17.77 1.05
C PRO A 132 1.91 18.27 1.50
N GLN A 133 1.42 19.36 0.91
CA GLN A 133 0.10 19.91 1.23
C GLN A 133 -1.02 18.98 0.77
N THR A 134 -0.91 18.43 -0.44
CA THR A 134 -1.88 17.50 -1.02
C THR A 134 -1.87 16.18 -0.26
N VAL A 135 -0.69 15.66 0.10
CA VAL A 135 -0.56 14.49 0.98
C VAL A 135 -1.26 14.71 2.33
N ARG A 136 -1.10 15.90 2.95
CA ARG A 136 -1.81 16.22 4.20
C ARG A 136 -3.33 16.25 4.04
N LEU A 137 -3.82 16.71 2.91
CA LEU A 137 -5.26 16.77 2.62
C LEU A 137 -5.84 15.38 2.35
N ILE A 138 -5.16 14.57 1.53
CA ILE A 138 -5.65 13.26 1.07
C ILE A 138 -5.36 12.17 2.09
N ASP A 139 -4.11 12.08 2.55
CA ASP A 139 -3.62 10.96 3.35
C ASP A 139 -3.69 11.22 4.86
N GLN A 140 -3.79 12.46 5.27
CA GLN A 140 -3.86 12.87 6.67
C GLN A 140 -2.85 12.13 7.56
N PRO A 141 -1.54 12.25 7.29
CA PRO A 141 -0.52 11.53 8.02
C PRO A 141 -0.47 11.94 9.49
N ALA A 142 -0.06 11.01 10.35
CA ALA A 142 0.23 11.29 11.74
C ALA A 142 1.28 12.40 11.90
N PRO A 143 1.27 13.15 13.02
CA PRO A 143 2.28 14.19 13.29
C PRO A 143 3.72 13.65 13.16
N GLY A 144 4.58 14.44 12.54
CA GLY A 144 5.99 14.09 12.32
C GLY A 144 6.27 13.38 10.99
N TYR A 145 5.25 13.10 10.17
CA TYR A 145 5.47 12.59 8.82
C TYR A 145 6.11 13.66 7.93
N ASP A 146 7.16 13.27 7.22
CA ASP A 146 7.85 14.07 6.22
C ASP A 146 7.89 13.33 4.88
N LEU A 147 7.35 13.96 3.83
CA LEU A 147 7.30 13.39 2.49
C LEU A 147 8.69 13.32 1.85
N GLU A 148 9.53 14.36 2.04
CA GLU A 148 10.87 14.40 1.45
C GLU A 148 11.78 13.34 2.07
N GLU A 149 11.69 13.14 3.40
CA GLU A 149 12.39 12.05 4.09
C GLU A 149 11.92 10.69 3.57
N THR A 150 10.60 10.49 3.42
CA THR A 150 10.02 9.26 2.87
C THR A 150 10.51 8.99 1.44
N ILE A 151 10.53 10.01 0.56
CA ILE A 151 11.07 9.90 -0.79
C ILE A 151 12.57 9.56 -0.75
N GLY A 152 13.33 10.21 0.15
CA GLY A 152 14.74 9.90 0.37
C GLY A 152 14.97 8.42 0.70
N LYS A 153 14.15 7.87 1.59
CA LYS A 153 14.21 6.45 1.96
C LYS A 153 13.76 5.51 0.85
N LEU A 154 12.76 5.89 0.05
CA LEU A 154 12.35 5.09 -1.11
C LEU A 154 13.46 4.93 -2.16
N LYS A 155 14.36 5.89 -2.28
CA LYS A 155 15.53 5.77 -3.18
C LYS A 155 16.48 4.63 -2.78
N GLU A 156 16.53 4.28 -1.48
CA GLU A 156 17.37 3.18 -0.99
C GLU A 156 16.93 1.81 -1.53
N PHE A 157 15.68 1.68 -2.03
CA PHE A 157 15.21 0.49 -2.74
C PHE A 157 15.73 0.39 -4.19
N HIS A 158 16.43 1.40 -4.70
CA HIS A 158 16.99 1.43 -6.07
C HIS A 158 15.97 1.08 -7.16
N GLY A 159 14.72 1.51 -6.99
CA GLY A 159 13.61 1.22 -7.91
C GLY A 159 12.96 -0.16 -7.72
N ASP A 160 13.48 -1.03 -6.86
CA ASP A 160 12.91 -2.36 -6.62
C ASP A 160 11.65 -2.31 -5.73
N PHE A 161 10.65 -1.59 -6.18
CA PHE A 161 9.32 -1.52 -5.58
C PHE A 161 8.26 -1.13 -6.62
N THR A 162 6.99 -1.29 -6.26
CA THR A 162 5.85 -0.75 -7.00
C THR A 162 5.44 0.57 -6.35
N LEU A 163 5.42 1.66 -7.11
CA LEU A 163 4.79 2.90 -6.67
C LEU A 163 3.29 2.81 -6.89
N GLN A 164 2.51 2.93 -5.82
CA GLN A 164 1.06 2.94 -5.88
C GLN A 164 0.53 4.36 -5.64
N THR A 165 -0.35 4.83 -6.53
CA THR A 165 -0.98 6.15 -6.43
C THR A 165 -2.46 6.06 -6.73
N LEU A 166 -3.28 6.55 -5.79
CA LEU A 166 -4.70 6.76 -6.00
C LEU A 166 -4.93 8.18 -6.51
N PHE A 167 -5.62 8.28 -7.64
CA PHE A 167 -6.03 9.56 -8.20
C PHE A 167 -7.52 9.82 -7.91
N LEU A 168 -7.82 11.01 -7.40
CA LEU A 168 -9.17 11.39 -7.00
C LEU A 168 -9.39 12.90 -7.13
N ARG A 169 -10.67 13.28 -7.15
CA ARG A 169 -11.16 14.66 -7.02
C ARG A 169 -12.23 14.70 -5.96
N GLY A 170 -12.62 15.90 -5.60
CA GLY A 170 -13.75 16.12 -4.73
C GLY A 170 -13.58 17.28 -3.77
N PHE A 171 -14.25 17.16 -2.64
CA PHE A 171 -14.28 18.19 -1.62
C PHE A 171 -14.19 17.57 -0.23
N PHE A 172 -13.37 18.13 0.64
CA PHE A 172 -13.22 17.64 2.00
C PHE A 172 -12.86 18.77 2.96
N ASN A 173 -13.63 18.92 4.04
CA ASN A 173 -13.43 19.93 5.10
C ASN A 173 -13.20 21.36 4.57
N GLY A 174 -13.99 21.79 3.58
CA GLY A 174 -13.89 23.13 3.01
C GLY A 174 -12.77 23.32 1.98
N SER A 175 -12.05 22.26 1.62
CA SER A 175 -10.97 22.29 0.66
C SER A 175 -11.30 21.47 -0.60
N VAL A 176 -10.93 22.00 -1.76
CA VAL A 176 -10.96 21.23 -3.02
C VAL A 176 -9.83 20.21 -2.99
N ILE A 177 -10.14 18.98 -3.34
CA ILE A 177 -9.20 17.87 -3.47
C ILE A 177 -9.08 17.54 -4.95
N ASP A 178 -7.89 17.62 -5.51
CA ASP A 178 -7.62 17.19 -6.89
C ASP A 178 -6.11 16.95 -7.10
N ASN A 179 -5.69 15.69 -7.06
CA ASN A 179 -4.32 15.31 -7.40
C ASN A 179 -4.13 14.98 -8.89
N THR A 180 -5.08 15.42 -9.75
CA THR A 180 -5.01 15.25 -11.20
C THR A 180 -4.81 16.56 -11.95
N THR A 181 -4.61 17.67 -11.24
CA THR A 181 -4.29 18.95 -11.90
C THR A 181 -2.99 18.85 -12.70
N PRO A 182 -2.79 19.68 -13.73
CA PRO A 182 -1.52 19.67 -14.48
C PRO A 182 -0.29 19.81 -13.61
N ALA A 183 -0.34 20.63 -12.54
CA ALA A 183 0.78 20.82 -11.62
C ALA A 183 1.05 19.54 -10.80
N GLU A 184 0.01 18.89 -10.27
CA GLU A 184 0.12 17.63 -9.54
C GLU A 184 0.69 16.53 -10.43
N LEU A 185 0.14 16.33 -11.62
CA LEU A 185 0.61 15.31 -12.54
C LEU A 185 2.05 15.54 -12.98
N TYR A 186 2.44 16.80 -13.24
CA TYR A 186 3.82 17.12 -13.59
C TYR A 186 4.79 16.77 -12.45
N ALA A 187 4.49 17.21 -11.23
CA ALA A 187 5.34 16.95 -10.07
C ALA A 187 5.41 15.44 -9.76
N TRP A 188 4.28 14.72 -9.88
CA TRP A 188 4.24 13.28 -9.69
C TRP A 188 5.05 12.52 -10.76
N LEU A 189 5.01 12.95 -12.03
CA LEU A 189 5.83 12.37 -13.09
C LEU A 189 7.33 12.61 -12.86
N GLU A 190 7.72 13.80 -12.36
CA GLU A 190 9.11 14.06 -11.96
C GLU A 190 9.52 13.12 -10.80
N LEU A 191 8.63 12.88 -9.83
CA LEU A 191 8.88 11.91 -8.76
C LEU A 191 9.05 10.48 -9.31
N VAL A 192 8.24 10.05 -10.28
CA VAL A 192 8.40 8.75 -10.97
C VAL A 192 9.75 8.65 -11.66
N LYS A 193 10.20 9.73 -12.33
CA LYS A 193 11.53 9.77 -12.97
C LYS A 193 12.67 9.67 -11.95
N GLU A 194 12.51 10.30 -10.80
CA GLU A 194 13.49 10.31 -9.73
C GLU A 194 13.61 8.95 -9.05
N LEU A 195 12.48 8.35 -8.69
CA LEU A 195 12.41 7.06 -7.98
C LEU A 195 12.66 5.85 -8.88
N LYS A 196 12.31 5.95 -10.16
CA LYS A 196 12.42 4.88 -11.17
C LYS A 196 11.88 3.53 -10.66
N PRO A 197 10.64 3.47 -10.13
CA PRO A 197 10.10 2.22 -9.63
C PRO A 197 10.01 1.20 -10.76
N LYS A 198 10.15 -0.10 -10.44
CA LYS A 198 9.97 -1.18 -11.43
C LYS A 198 8.53 -1.27 -11.96
N GLU A 199 7.59 -0.80 -11.17
CA GLU A 199 6.17 -0.81 -11.50
C GLU A 199 5.48 0.44 -10.95
N VAL A 200 4.54 1.00 -11.70
CA VAL A 200 3.60 2.03 -11.26
C VAL A 200 2.20 1.46 -11.29
N MET A 201 1.49 1.53 -10.17
CA MET A 201 0.10 1.14 -10.02
C MET A 201 -0.76 2.39 -9.86
N ILE A 202 -1.62 2.64 -10.85
CA ILE A 202 -2.54 3.76 -10.91
C ILE A 202 -3.94 3.24 -10.65
N TYR A 203 -4.66 3.82 -9.68
CA TYR A 203 -6.02 3.39 -9.38
C TYR A 203 -6.91 4.55 -8.92
N ALA A 204 -8.22 4.33 -8.96
CA ALA A 204 -9.24 5.24 -8.46
C ALA A 204 -10.00 4.62 -7.30
N ILE A 205 -10.86 5.41 -6.67
CA ILE A 205 -11.82 4.94 -5.67
C ILE A 205 -12.71 3.86 -6.30
N ASP A 206 -12.79 2.69 -5.65
CA ASP A 206 -13.63 1.57 -6.12
C ASP A 206 -14.80 1.30 -5.18
N ARG A 207 -14.65 1.57 -3.90
CA ARG A 207 -15.63 1.29 -2.87
C ARG A 207 -16.03 2.55 -2.11
N LYS A 208 -16.97 2.38 -1.19
CA LYS A 208 -17.44 3.46 -0.32
C LYS A 208 -16.29 4.01 0.53
N THR A 209 -16.17 5.33 0.57
CA THR A 209 -15.15 6.08 1.30
C THR A 209 -15.70 6.72 2.56
N PRO A 210 -14.88 7.00 3.58
CA PRO A 210 -15.30 7.70 4.79
C PRO A 210 -15.66 9.18 4.51
N ALA A 211 -14.94 9.85 3.61
CA ALA A 211 -15.36 11.18 3.12
C ALA A 211 -16.41 11.02 2.02
N GLN A 212 -17.45 11.86 2.07
CA GLN A 212 -18.66 11.68 1.24
C GLN A 212 -18.57 12.34 -0.14
N GLU A 213 -17.80 13.43 -0.26
CA GLU A 213 -17.81 14.30 -1.46
C GLU A 213 -16.57 14.05 -2.33
N LEU A 214 -16.16 12.76 -2.44
CA LEU A 214 -15.06 12.35 -3.30
C LEU A 214 -15.62 11.80 -4.62
N GLU A 215 -14.92 12.12 -5.70
CA GLU A 215 -15.24 11.69 -7.04
C GLU A 215 -14.29 10.60 -7.51
N ARG A 216 -14.87 9.50 -8.02
CA ARG A 216 -14.10 8.46 -8.71
C ARG A 216 -13.67 8.96 -10.09
N LEU A 217 -12.40 8.83 -10.42
CA LEU A 217 -11.94 9.07 -11.77
C LEU A 217 -12.41 7.96 -12.73
N PRO A 218 -12.85 8.32 -13.95
CA PRO A 218 -13.15 7.33 -14.98
C PRO A 218 -11.85 6.67 -15.46
N LEU A 219 -11.96 5.39 -15.86
CA LEU A 219 -10.83 4.60 -16.36
C LEU A 219 -10.07 5.32 -17.50
N SER A 220 -10.80 6.00 -18.38
CA SER A 220 -10.20 6.75 -19.51
C SER A 220 -9.24 7.87 -19.07
N GLU A 221 -9.45 8.46 -17.89
CA GLU A 221 -8.53 9.45 -17.33
C GLU A 221 -7.30 8.78 -16.71
N LEU A 222 -7.49 7.67 -15.98
CA LEU A 222 -6.38 6.88 -15.46
C LEU A 222 -5.48 6.37 -16.59
N GLU A 223 -6.07 5.94 -17.71
CA GLU A 223 -5.33 5.55 -18.92
C GLU A 223 -4.54 6.70 -19.56
N LYS A 224 -5.05 7.96 -19.46
CA LYS A 224 -4.28 9.14 -19.90
C LYS A 224 -3.04 9.32 -19.02
N ILE A 225 -3.20 9.22 -17.69
CA ILE A 225 -2.07 9.31 -16.76
C ILE A 225 -1.07 8.18 -17.04
N ALA A 226 -1.53 6.96 -17.28
CA ALA A 226 -0.68 5.83 -17.65
C ALA A 226 0.11 6.08 -18.94
N ARG A 227 -0.51 6.74 -19.96
CA ARG A 227 0.20 7.14 -21.19
C ARG A 227 1.31 8.16 -20.89
N MET A 228 1.07 9.14 -20.00
CA MET A 228 2.10 10.09 -19.59
C MET A 228 3.31 9.39 -18.94
N VAL A 229 3.08 8.35 -18.13
CA VAL A 229 4.18 7.53 -17.59
C VAL A 229 4.92 6.79 -18.69
N LYS A 230 4.24 6.24 -19.70
CA LYS A 230 4.89 5.58 -20.86
C LYS A 230 5.77 6.54 -21.66
N GLU A 231 5.33 7.78 -21.81
CA GLU A 231 6.08 8.83 -22.52
C GLU A 231 7.40 9.22 -21.82
N LEU A 232 7.59 8.86 -20.56
CA LEU A 232 8.88 9.02 -19.87
C LEU A 232 9.99 8.13 -20.45
N ASN A 233 9.63 7.12 -21.27
CA ASN A 233 10.56 6.15 -21.87
C ASN A 233 11.44 5.42 -20.84
N LEU A 234 10.91 5.19 -19.64
CA LEU A 234 11.54 4.38 -18.58
C LEU A 234 11.06 2.94 -18.69
N ASN A 235 11.90 1.99 -18.27
CA ASN A 235 11.51 0.58 -18.23
C ASN A 235 10.64 0.30 -16.98
N ILE A 236 9.40 0.79 -17.00
CA ILE A 236 8.44 0.70 -15.89
C ILE A 236 7.22 -0.10 -16.35
N LEU A 237 6.83 -1.10 -15.58
CA LEU A 237 5.53 -1.75 -15.74
C LEU A 237 4.42 -0.82 -15.24
N ILE A 238 3.29 -0.77 -15.96
CA ILE A 238 2.18 0.11 -15.58
C ILE A 238 0.92 -0.72 -15.45
N ASN A 239 0.33 -0.71 -14.26
CA ASN A 239 -0.97 -1.29 -13.97
C ASN A 239 -1.99 -0.19 -13.70
N VAL A 240 -3.15 -0.32 -14.30
CA VAL A 240 -4.29 0.58 -14.11
C VAL A 240 -5.46 -0.24 -13.59
N ALA A 241 -6.07 0.20 -12.50
CA ALA A 241 -7.27 -0.37 -11.92
C ALA A 241 -8.29 0.75 -11.64
N GLY A 242 -9.49 0.58 -12.13
CA GLY A 242 -10.57 1.55 -11.97
C GLY A 242 -11.95 0.91 -11.97
#